data_32456d28378b428a48f08b69f5f5471c
#
_entry.id   32456d28378b428a48f08b69f5f5471c
#
_cell.length_a   1.000
_cell.length_b   1.000
_cell.length_c   1.000
_cell.angle_alpha   90.00
_cell.angle_beta   90.00
_cell.angle_gamma   90.00
#
_symmetry.space_group_name_H-M   'P 1'
#
loop_
_entity.id
_entity.type
_entity.pdbx_description
1 polymer ?
#
loop_
_entity_poly.entity_id
_entity_poly.type
_entity_poly.pdbx_seq_one_letter_code
_entity_poly.pdbx_strand_id
1 'polypeptide(L)'
;MEKEIYIKKGWLFIPVCATYGELPFGGKKNNRMLEIFCREDNSETKLFEFQIPAGEAEDETYPVSYYARFPVKQFTDKTLILRGDLRKAFFDGIRNEDVSETEEKSLRATQGEAFRRPSIHFTPQTGWMNDPNGLVYADGMYHLYFQHNPFDVQWENMSWGHAVSRDLLHWEQKDDVLFPDETGTMFSGS
;
A
#
# COMPACT_ATOMS: atom_id res chain seq x y z
N MET A 1 15.97 -11.91 -3.33
CA MET A 1 15.29 -12.39 -4.56
C MET A 1 14.83 -11.18 -5.36
N GLU A 2 14.54 -11.36 -6.67
CA GLU A 2 14.18 -10.24 -7.55
C GLU A 2 13.07 -10.68 -8.52
N LYS A 3 12.20 -9.72 -8.87
CA LYS A 3 11.16 -9.88 -9.91
C LYS A 3 11.14 -8.65 -10.80
N GLU A 4 11.22 -8.86 -12.10
CA GLU A 4 11.03 -7.83 -13.11
C GLU A 4 9.59 -7.82 -13.60
N ILE A 5 9.00 -6.64 -13.71
CA ILE A 5 7.63 -6.45 -14.19
C ILE A 5 7.62 -5.32 -15.22
N TYR A 6 7.26 -5.63 -16.46
CA TYR A 6 6.97 -4.62 -17.47
C TYR A 6 5.56 -4.05 -17.22
N ILE A 7 5.47 -2.74 -16.96
CA ILE A 7 4.24 -2.08 -16.55
C ILE A 7 3.35 -1.79 -17.75
N LYS A 8 2.16 -2.41 -17.75
CA LYS A 8 1.09 -2.22 -18.74
C LYS A 8 -0.21 -1.72 -18.15
N LYS A 9 -0.33 -1.80 -16.82
CA LYS A 9 -1.55 -1.55 -16.06
C LYS A 9 -1.29 -0.55 -14.94
N GLY A 10 -2.36 0.08 -14.45
CA GLY A 10 -2.26 1.20 -13.52
C GLY A 10 -1.76 0.85 -12.12
N TRP A 11 -1.89 -0.42 -11.70
CA TRP A 11 -1.53 -0.81 -10.34
C TRP A 11 -0.67 -2.08 -10.28
N LEU A 12 0.19 -2.14 -9.25
CA LEU A 12 0.69 -3.39 -8.71
C LEU A 12 -0.17 -3.80 -7.51
N PHE A 13 -0.62 -5.05 -7.54
CA PHE A 13 -1.23 -5.73 -6.40
C PHE A 13 -0.14 -6.50 -5.67
N ILE A 14 0.23 -6.02 -4.49
CA ILE A 14 1.33 -6.57 -3.68
C ILE A 14 0.69 -7.38 -2.55
N PRO A 15 0.99 -8.68 -2.41
CA PRO A 15 0.41 -9.51 -1.36
C PRO A 15 0.93 -9.07 0.02
N VAL A 16 0.05 -9.01 1.00
CA VAL A 16 0.36 -8.63 2.38
C VAL A 16 -0.03 -9.73 3.34
N CYS A 17 0.92 -10.18 4.15
CA CYS A 17 0.71 -11.01 5.32
C CYS A 17 0.59 -10.09 6.53
N ALA A 18 -0.62 -9.63 6.85
CA ALA A 18 -0.82 -8.65 7.91
C ALA A 18 -0.45 -9.18 9.29
N THR A 19 0.27 -8.38 10.05
CA THR A 19 0.71 -8.71 11.40
C THR A 19 -0.38 -8.36 12.41
N TYR A 20 -1.24 -9.32 12.72
CA TYR A 20 -2.26 -9.18 13.77
C TYR A 20 -1.70 -9.55 15.14
N GLY A 21 -2.09 -8.82 16.17
CA GLY A 21 -1.73 -9.11 17.54
C GLY A 21 -1.50 -7.87 18.39
N GLU A 22 -1.30 -8.07 19.70
CA GLU A 22 -0.99 -7.03 20.68
C GLU A 22 0.48 -6.61 20.58
N LEU A 23 0.87 -5.96 19.50
CA LEU A 23 2.18 -5.34 19.43
C LEU A 23 2.03 -3.87 19.79
N PRO A 24 2.52 -3.42 20.96
CA PRO A 24 2.70 -2.01 21.19
C PRO A 24 3.69 -1.46 20.14
N PHE A 25 3.66 -0.18 19.91
CA PHE A 25 4.62 0.52 19.07
C PHE A 25 6.05 -0.02 19.29
N GLY A 26 6.66 -0.61 18.26
CA GLY A 26 8.02 -1.11 18.32
C GLY A 26 8.19 -2.61 18.66
N GLY A 27 7.14 -3.43 18.62
CA GLY A 27 7.29 -4.89 18.67
C GLY A 27 8.21 -5.39 17.57
N LYS A 28 8.93 -6.51 17.82
CA LYS A 28 9.79 -7.13 16.81
C LYS A 28 8.94 -7.64 15.66
N LYS A 29 8.87 -6.88 14.60
CA LYS A 29 8.26 -7.27 13.35
C LYS A 29 9.24 -8.13 12.56
N ASN A 30 8.77 -9.22 11.99
CA ASN A 30 9.55 -10.01 11.03
C ASN A 30 9.41 -9.38 9.63
N ASN A 31 9.82 -8.11 9.51
CA ASN A 31 9.76 -7.38 8.25
C ASN A 31 11.05 -7.56 7.44
N ARG A 32 10.92 -7.48 6.14
CA ARG A 32 12.01 -7.46 5.17
C ARG A 32 11.83 -6.27 4.24
N MET A 33 12.93 -5.67 3.84
CA MET A 33 12.94 -4.56 2.89
C MET A 33 12.54 -5.07 1.50
N LEU A 34 11.57 -4.41 0.90
CA LEU A 34 11.25 -4.48 -0.53
C LEU A 34 11.68 -3.16 -1.16
N GLU A 35 12.60 -3.21 -2.09
CA GLU A 35 13.06 -2.06 -2.86
C GLU A 35 12.47 -2.13 -4.26
N ILE A 36 12.05 -0.99 -4.81
CA ILE A 36 11.49 -0.86 -6.15
C ILE A 36 12.37 0.08 -6.96
N PHE A 37 12.89 -0.43 -8.07
CA PHE A 37 13.72 0.32 -9.02
C PHE A 37 12.99 0.46 -10.35
N CYS A 38 13.27 1.52 -11.08
CA CYS A 38 12.93 1.65 -12.50
C CYS A 38 14.18 1.41 -13.33
N ARG A 39 14.05 0.55 -14.35
CA ARG A 39 15.11 0.34 -15.34
C ARG A 39 14.85 1.21 -16.55
N GLU A 40 15.84 2.04 -16.91
CA GLU A 40 15.87 2.82 -18.14
C GLU A 40 17.23 2.58 -18.82
N ASP A 41 17.20 2.10 -20.05
CA ASP A 41 18.38 1.65 -20.80
C ASP A 41 19.20 0.62 -20.00
N ASN A 42 20.41 0.98 -19.57
CA ASN A 42 21.32 0.14 -18.77
C ASN A 42 21.47 0.64 -17.32
N SER A 43 20.61 1.54 -16.87
CA SER A 43 20.64 2.07 -15.50
C SER A 43 19.42 1.65 -14.69
N GLU A 44 19.61 1.50 -13.40
CA GLU A 44 18.55 1.27 -12.43
C GLU A 44 18.51 2.44 -11.45
N THR A 45 17.34 3.06 -11.33
CA THR A 45 17.10 4.13 -10.36
C THR A 45 16.17 3.61 -9.28
N LYS A 46 16.58 3.69 -8.01
CA LYS A 46 15.73 3.36 -6.88
C LYS A 46 14.62 4.39 -6.77
N LEU A 47 13.37 3.92 -6.65
CA LEU A 47 12.19 4.76 -6.56
C LEU A 47 11.60 4.73 -5.15
N PHE A 48 11.43 3.53 -4.59
CA PHE A 48 10.69 3.32 -3.34
C PHE A 48 11.31 2.20 -2.52
N GLU A 49 11.03 2.24 -1.20
CA GLU A 49 11.37 1.16 -0.28
C GLU A 49 10.28 0.94 0.75
N PHE A 50 9.99 -0.33 1.07
CA PHE A 50 8.93 -0.70 2.00
C PHE A 50 9.36 -1.84 2.91
N GLN A 51 8.97 -1.77 4.17
CA GLN A 51 9.07 -2.86 5.12
C GLN A 51 7.87 -3.80 4.94
N ILE A 52 8.11 -5.01 4.46
CA ILE A 52 7.07 -6.01 4.19
C ILE A 52 7.11 -7.10 5.24
N PRO A 53 5.99 -7.46 5.89
CA PRO A 53 5.93 -8.61 6.78
C PRO A 53 6.32 -9.88 6.02
N ALA A 54 7.34 -10.59 6.52
CA ALA A 54 7.88 -11.77 5.82
C ALA A 54 7.02 -13.03 5.98
N GLY A 55 6.04 -13.01 6.88
CA GLY A 55 5.32 -14.20 7.32
C GLY A 55 6.16 -15.09 8.24
N GLU A 56 5.61 -16.23 8.69
CA GLU A 56 6.34 -17.20 9.52
C GLU A 56 7.31 -18.05 8.68
N ALA A 57 8.43 -18.46 9.29
CA ALA A 57 9.58 -19.00 8.56
C ALA A 57 9.36 -20.41 7.94
N GLU A 58 8.36 -21.15 8.37
CA GLU A 58 8.19 -22.57 8.04
C GLU A 58 7.32 -22.84 6.80
N ASP A 59 6.59 -21.83 6.30
CA ASP A 59 5.73 -22.02 5.14
C ASP A 59 6.45 -21.76 3.81
N GLU A 60 6.42 -22.74 2.90
CA GLU A 60 6.82 -22.53 1.50
C GLU A 60 5.88 -21.54 0.78
N THR A 61 4.68 -21.34 1.32
CA THR A 61 3.68 -20.38 0.86
C THR A 61 3.88 -19.03 1.54
N TYR A 62 3.36 -17.97 0.94
CA TYR A 62 3.24 -16.66 1.56
C TYR A 62 1.77 -16.44 1.90
N PRO A 63 1.39 -16.43 3.20
CA PRO A 63 0.00 -16.29 3.60
C PRO A 63 -0.47 -14.87 3.29
N VAL A 64 -1.50 -14.74 2.45
CA VAL A 64 -2.03 -13.45 2.00
C VAL A 64 -3.26 -13.08 2.79
N SER A 65 -3.18 -12.01 3.58
CA SER A 65 -4.33 -11.42 4.28
C SER A 65 -5.14 -10.52 3.36
N TYR A 66 -4.45 -9.73 2.55
CA TYR A 66 -5.03 -8.86 1.52
C TYR A 66 -3.96 -8.46 0.48
N TYR A 67 -4.37 -7.76 -0.55
CA TYR A 67 -3.47 -7.15 -1.52
C TYR A 67 -3.44 -5.63 -1.34
N ALA A 68 -2.25 -5.08 -1.11
CA ALA A 68 -2.04 -3.64 -1.17
C ALA A 68 -2.02 -3.19 -2.63
N ARG A 69 -2.71 -2.09 -2.93
CA ARG A 69 -2.75 -1.49 -4.26
C ARG A 69 -1.72 -0.37 -4.34
N PHE A 70 -0.73 -0.52 -5.20
CA PHE A 70 0.33 0.44 -5.39
C PHE A 70 0.25 1.07 -6.79
N PRO A 71 0.03 2.41 -6.92
CA PRO A 71 -0.15 3.06 -8.21
C PRO A 71 1.15 3.13 -8.99
N VAL A 72 1.13 2.62 -10.23
CA VAL A 72 2.30 2.58 -11.13
C VAL A 72 2.04 3.14 -12.52
N LYS A 73 0.92 3.82 -12.73
CA LYS A 73 0.53 4.34 -14.03
C LYS A 73 1.58 5.27 -14.66
N GLN A 74 2.29 6.05 -13.84
CA GLN A 74 3.40 6.92 -14.27
C GLN A 74 4.61 6.17 -14.84
N PHE A 75 4.69 4.86 -14.59
CA PHE A 75 5.75 3.97 -15.10
C PHE A 75 5.27 3.09 -16.26
N THR A 76 4.13 3.41 -16.89
CA THR A 76 3.66 2.69 -18.08
C THR A 76 4.75 2.62 -19.14
N ASP A 77 4.90 1.43 -19.76
CA ASP A 77 5.92 1.07 -20.74
C ASP A 77 7.37 1.07 -20.20
N LYS A 78 7.55 1.05 -18.88
CA LYS A 78 8.84 0.85 -18.23
C LYS A 78 8.89 -0.50 -17.50
N THR A 79 10.10 -0.96 -17.20
CA THR A 79 10.32 -2.15 -16.36
C THR A 79 10.61 -1.71 -14.94
N LEU A 80 9.78 -2.17 -14.00
CA LEU A 80 10.08 -2.08 -12.57
C LEU A 80 10.75 -3.37 -12.10
N ILE A 81 11.74 -3.20 -11.24
CA ILE A 81 12.47 -4.29 -10.59
C ILE A 81 12.16 -4.22 -9.10
N LEU A 82 11.56 -5.28 -8.60
CA LEU A 82 11.25 -5.46 -7.19
C LEU A 82 12.28 -6.38 -6.58
N ARG A 83 13.02 -5.91 -5.59
CA ARG A 83 14.16 -6.62 -4.98
C ARG A 83 14.00 -6.68 -3.47
N GLY A 84 14.27 -7.83 -2.85
CA GLY A 84 14.21 -7.97 -1.39
C GLY A 84 14.56 -9.37 -0.90
N ASP A 85 14.79 -9.48 0.42
CA ASP A 85 14.97 -10.77 1.09
C ASP A 85 13.61 -11.34 1.51
N LEU A 86 12.76 -11.58 0.52
CA LEU A 86 11.41 -12.14 0.64
C LEU A 86 11.32 -13.46 -0.13
N ARG A 87 10.33 -14.28 0.20
CA ARG A 87 10.14 -15.60 -0.41
C ARG A 87 9.72 -15.51 -1.87
N LYS A 88 10.00 -16.57 -2.62
CA LYS A 88 9.55 -16.68 -4.02
C LYS A 88 8.02 -16.52 -4.13
N ALA A 89 7.26 -17.14 -3.24
CA ALA A 89 5.80 -17.06 -3.23
C ALA A 89 5.26 -15.62 -3.07
N PHE A 90 5.95 -14.76 -2.33
CA PHE A 90 5.62 -13.33 -2.27
C PHE A 90 5.75 -12.69 -3.65
N PHE A 91 6.89 -12.86 -4.31
CA PHE A 91 7.13 -12.28 -5.64
C PHE A 91 6.18 -12.86 -6.70
N ASP A 92 5.90 -14.16 -6.64
CA ASP A 92 4.94 -14.81 -7.55
C ASP A 92 3.53 -14.24 -7.41
N GLY A 93 3.16 -13.84 -6.18
CA GLY A 93 1.86 -13.23 -5.87
C GLY A 93 1.67 -11.80 -6.37
N ILE A 94 2.75 -11.08 -6.74
CA ILE A 94 2.66 -9.70 -7.24
C ILE A 94 2.10 -9.69 -8.65
N ARG A 95 1.09 -8.85 -8.92
CA ARG A 95 0.38 -8.76 -10.20
C ARG A 95 0.32 -7.31 -10.67
N ASN A 96 0.44 -7.08 -12.00
CA ASN A 96 0.20 -5.76 -12.62
C ASN A 96 -1.16 -5.82 -13.34
N GLU A 97 -2.16 -5.15 -12.77
CA GLU A 97 -3.57 -5.25 -13.22
C GLU A 97 -4.26 -3.89 -13.17
N ASP A 98 -5.35 -3.76 -13.94
CA ASP A 98 -6.36 -2.72 -13.75
C ASP A 98 -7.58 -3.37 -13.07
N VAL A 99 -8.26 -2.59 -12.26
CA VAL A 99 -9.49 -3.04 -11.59
C VAL A 99 -10.65 -2.22 -12.13
N SER A 100 -11.71 -2.90 -12.56
CA SER A 100 -12.96 -2.22 -12.92
C SER A 100 -13.63 -1.63 -11.67
N GLU A 101 -14.42 -0.57 -11.83
CA GLU A 101 -15.20 0.02 -10.71
C GLU A 101 -16.09 -1.00 -9.99
N THR A 102 -16.57 -2.02 -10.70
CA THR A 102 -17.41 -3.08 -10.14
C THR A 102 -16.59 -4.03 -9.27
N GLU A 103 -15.39 -4.42 -9.71
CA GLU A 103 -14.46 -5.25 -8.95
C GLU A 103 -13.93 -4.48 -7.73
N GLU A 104 -13.68 -3.19 -7.87
CA GLU A 104 -13.27 -2.32 -6.77
C GLU A 104 -14.35 -2.27 -5.69
N LYS A 105 -15.63 -2.14 -6.05
CA LYS A 105 -16.75 -2.20 -5.10
C LYS A 105 -16.86 -3.58 -4.44
N SER A 106 -16.62 -4.66 -5.17
CA SER A 106 -16.65 -6.03 -4.64
C SER A 106 -15.49 -6.29 -3.67
N LEU A 107 -14.28 -5.85 -4.01
CA LEU A 107 -13.12 -5.95 -3.10
C LEU A 107 -13.35 -5.16 -1.81
N ARG A 108 -13.97 -3.98 -1.90
CA ARG A 108 -14.39 -3.18 -0.74
C ARG A 108 -15.40 -3.92 0.14
N ALA A 109 -16.34 -4.65 -0.45
CA ALA A 109 -17.37 -5.37 0.28
C ALA A 109 -16.81 -6.60 1.02
N THR A 110 -15.94 -7.38 0.37
CA THR A 110 -15.37 -8.62 0.95
C THR A 110 -14.36 -8.35 2.08
N GLN A 111 -13.64 -7.23 2.02
CA GLN A 111 -12.73 -6.81 3.09
C GLN A 111 -13.48 -6.25 4.32
N GLY A 112 -14.71 -5.80 4.14
CA GLY A 112 -15.56 -5.26 5.22
C GLY A 112 -16.12 -6.29 6.20
N GLU A 113 -16.20 -7.56 5.83
CA GLU A 113 -16.78 -8.61 6.71
C GLU A 113 -15.81 -9.11 7.79
N ALA A 114 -14.48 -9.03 7.55
CA ALA A 114 -13.48 -9.48 8.52
C ALA A 114 -13.26 -8.49 9.67
N PHE A 115 -13.54 -7.21 9.45
CA PHE A 115 -13.36 -6.15 10.45
C PHE A 115 -14.62 -5.28 10.52
N ARG A 116 -15.17 -5.07 11.72
CA ARG A 116 -16.25 -4.12 11.95
C ARG A 116 -15.73 -2.70 11.72
N ARG A 117 -15.98 -2.16 10.54
CA ARG A 117 -15.64 -0.76 10.24
C ARG A 117 -16.54 0.16 11.07
N PRO A 118 -16.03 1.27 11.59
CA PRO A 118 -16.84 2.32 12.18
C PRO A 118 -17.91 2.82 11.19
N SER A 119 -19.13 3.04 11.65
CA SER A 119 -20.21 3.55 10.78
C SER A 119 -20.16 5.06 10.59
N ILE A 120 -19.36 5.79 11.36
CA ILE A 120 -19.34 7.26 11.37
C ILE A 120 -17.99 7.82 10.93
N HIS A 121 -16.87 7.17 11.30
CA HIS A 121 -15.52 7.67 11.03
C HIS A 121 -14.95 7.07 9.76
N PHE A 122 -14.21 7.88 9.01
CA PHE A 122 -13.39 7.39 7.91
C PHE A 122 -12.33 6.40 8.44
N THR A 123 -12.16 5.30 7.74
CA THR A 123 -11.06 4.35 7.91
C THR A 123 -10.59 3.89 6.54
N PRO A 124 -9.28 3.63 6.32
CA PRO A 124 -8.79 3.12 5.06
C PRO A 124 -9.37 1.73 4.77
N GLN A 125 -9.36 1.33 3.51
CA GLN A 125 -9.84 0.01 3.09
C GLN A 125 -8.97 -1.11 3.63
N THR A 126 -7.66 -0.90 3.68
CA THR A 126 -6.66 -1.82 4.19
C THR A 126 -5.55 -1.05 4.89
N GLY A 127 -4.76 -1.75 5.68
CA GLY A 127 -3.56 -1.20 6.27
C GLY A 127 -3.78 -0.42 7.57
N TRP A 128 -2.76 0.32 7.97
CA TRP A 128 -2.73 1.16 9.18
C TRP A 128 -2.99 2.63 8.84
N MET A 129 -3.68 3.32 9.73
CA MET A 129 -3.91 4.76 9.65
C MET A 129 -3.66 5.42 10.99
N ASN A 130 -3.04 6.63 10.98
CA ASN A 130 -2.97 7.51 12.15
C ASN A 130 -3.29 8.96 11.77
N ASP A 131 -2.34 9.89 11.83
CA ASP A 131 -2.58 11.33 11.80
C ASP A 131 -3.26 11.81 10.50
N PRO A 132 -4.27 12.69 10.59
CA PRO A 132 -4.74 13.43 9.43
C PRO A 132 -3.68 14.45 8.99
N ASN A 133 -3.52 14.61 7.69
CA ASN A 133 -2.59 15.53 7.04
C ASN A 133 -3.31 16.41 6.04
N GLY A 134 -2.77 17.59 5.75
CA GLY A 134 -3.12 18.42 4.59
C GLY A 134 -4.61 18.57 4.31
N LEU A 135 -5.43 18.86 5.34
CA LEU A 135 -6.88 19.04 5.18
C LEU A 135 -7.17 20.28 4.34
N VAL A 136 -7.86 20.11 3.22
CA VAL A 136 -8.17 21.24 2.31
C VAL A 136 -9.55 21.08 1.65
N TYR A 137 -10.21 22.18 1.37
CA TYR A 137 -11.37 22.23 0.49
C TYR A 137 -10.97 22.86 -0.83
N ALA A 138 -11.06 22.09 -1.91
CA ALA A 138 -10.69 22.50 -3.25
C ALA A 138 -11.65 21.89 -4.28
N ASP A 139 -11.97 22.61 -5.33
CA ASP A 139 -12.80 22.15 -6.45
C ASP A 139 -14.14 21.53 -6.04
N GLY A 140 -14.76 22.03 -4.96
CA GLY A 140 -16.04 21.55 -4.44
C GLY A 140 -15.96 20.26 -3.66
N MET A 141 -14.77 19.83 -3.26
CA MET A 141 -14.51 18.61 -2.47
C MET A 141 -13.68 18.93 -1.22
N TYR A 142 -13.95 18.22 -0.14
CA TYR A 142 -13.06 18.14 1.00
C TYR A 142 -12.04 17.05 0.72
N HIS A 143 -10.77 17.35 0.92
CA HIS A 143 -9.67 16.42 0.80
C HIS A 143 -9.13 16.10 2.19
N LEU A 144 -9.00 14.82 2.49
CA LEU A 144 -8.35 14.29 3.67
C LEU A 144 -7.13 13.50 3.21
N TYR A 145 -5.95 13.97 3.56
CA TYR A 145 -4.75 13.15 3.53
C TYR A 145 -4.50 12.58 4.93
N PHE A 146 -3.82 11.44 5.02
CA PHE A 146 -3.59 10.78 6.30
C PHE A 146 -2.34 9.91 6.25
N GLN A 147 -1.71 9.71 7.40
CA GLN A 147 -0.62 8.75 7.55
C GLN A 147 -1.15 7.35 7.28
N HIS A 148 -0.54 6.64 6.34
CA HIS A 148 -1.00 5.34 5.88
C HIS A 148 0.17 4.36 5.75
N ASN A 149 0.00 3.14 6.26
CA ASN A 149 0.82 2.00 5.89
C ASN A 149 -0.04 1.00 5.10
N PRO A 150 0.06 0.95 3.78
CA PRO A 150 -0.74 0.02 2.98
C PRO A 150 -0.25 -1.44 3.08
N PHE A 151 0.95 -1.69 3.62
CA PHE A 151 1.60 -3.00 3.62
C PHE A 151 1.57 -3.76 4.94
N ASP A 152 0.93 -3.22 5.97
CA ASP A 152 0.64 -3.91 7.23
C ASP A 152 -0.49 -3.17 7.99
N VAL A 153 -1.05 -3.84 9.01
CA VAL A 153 -1.98 -3.26 10.00
C VAL A 153 -1.24 -2.70 11.22
N GLN A 154 0.06 -2.46 11.11
CA GLN A 154 0.94 -1.89 12.12
C GLN A 154 1.57 -0.60 11.60
N TRP A 155 2.02 0.27 12.52
CA TRP A 155 2.74 1.47 12.17
C TRP A 155 4.08 1.14 11.49
N GLU A 156 4.24 1.54 10.25
CA GLU A 156 5.46 1.45 9.42
C GLU A 156 5.20 2.16 8.08
N ASN A 157 6.19 2.26 7.19
CA ASN A 157 6.05 2.68 5.79
C ASN A 157 5.22 3.96 5.61
N MET A 158 5.39 4.94 6.50
CA MET A 158 4.51 6.10 6.50
C MET A 158 4.44 6.77 5.14
N SER A 159 3.30 6.56 4.52
CA SER A 159 2.86 7.11 3.24
C SER A 159 1.77 8.14 3.51
N TRP A 160 1.37 8.92 2.52
CA TRP A 160 0.16 9.73 2.60
C TRP A 160 -0.96 9.09 1.80
N GLY A 161 -1.94 8.55 2.51
CA GLY A 161 -3.23 8.15 1.95
C GLY A 161 -4.07 9.37 1.60
N HIS A 162 -5.05 9.20 0.72
CA HIS A 162 -5.94 10.27 0.27
C HIS A 162 -7.39 9.80 0.23
N ALA A 163 -8.30 10.66 0.71
CA ALA A 163 -9.72 10.47 0.58
C ALA A 163 -10.40 11.81 0.25
N VAL A 164 -11.56 11.74 -0.41
CA VAL A 164 -12.36 12.92 -0.78
C VAL A 164 -13.78 12.78 -0.30
N SER A 165 -14.43 13.90 0.02
CA SER A 165 -15.84 13.96 0.41
C SER A 165 -16.50 15.25 -0.07
N ARG A 166 -17.82 15.20 -0.31
CA ARG A 166 -18.64 16.39 -0.57
C ARG A 166 -19.31 16.95 0.69
N ASP A 167 -19.43 16.15 1.73
CA ASP A 167 -20.26 16.44 2.89
C ASP A 167 -19.59 16.14 4.26
N LEU A 168 -18.32 15.69 4.25
CA LEU A 168 -17.55 15.26 5.43
C LEU A 168 -18.07 14.00 6.13
N LEU A 169 -19.11 13.38 5.61
CA LEU A 169 -19.72 12.16 6.14
C LEU A 169 -19.43 10.95 5.25
N HIS A 170 -19.58 11.13 3.93
CA HIS A 170 -19.36 10.09 2.94
C HIS A 170 -18.02 10.32 2.25
N TRP A 171 -17.07 9.42 2.52
CA TRP A 171 -15.70 9.51 2.02
C TRP A 171 -15.43 8.47 0.94
N GLU A 172 -14.76 8.87 -0.10
CA GLU A 172 -14.21 8.01 -1.15
C GLU A 172 -12.69 7.99 -1.03
N GLN A 173 -12.12 6.82 -0.69
CA GLN A 173 -10.67 6.65 -0.68
C GLN A 173 -10.12 6.64 -2.11
N LYS A 174 -9.08 7.40 -2.34
CA LYS A 174 -8.27 7.46 -3.56
C LYS A 174 -6.96 6.69 -3.37
N ASP A 175 -6.13 6.67 -4.42
CA ASP A 175 -4.78 6.13 -4.29
C ASP A 175 -3.93 7.00 -3.34
N ASP A 176 -2.98 6.36 -2.67
CA ASP A 176 -1.98 7.06 -1.88
C ASP A 176 -1.14 7.96 -2.80
N VAL A 177 -0.73 9.11 -2.30
CA VAL A 177 -0.11 10.17 -3.10
C VAL A 177 1.37 10.38 -2.82
N LEU A 178 1.85 10.00 -1.65
CA LEU A 178 3.27 10.05 -1.26
C LEU A 178 3.67 8.71 -0.66
N PHE A 179 4.87 8.26 -1.01
CA PHE A 179 5.41 6.98 -0.55
C PHE A 179 6.85 7.16 -0.05
N PRO A 180 7.30 6.30 0.88
CA PRO A 180 8.70 6.23 1.27
C PRO A 180 9.63 6.06 0.06
N ASP A 181 10.66 6.88 0.01
CA ASP A 181 11.70 6.87 -1.02
C ASP A 181 13.10 6.86 -0.36
N GLU A 182 14.14 7.13 -1.13
CA GLU A 182 15.52 7.20 -0.64
C GLU A 182 15.76 8.27 0.43
N THR A 183 14.85 9.24 0.56
CA THR A 183 14.94 10.32 1.57
C THR A 183 14.25 9.93 2.88
N GLY A 184 13.48 8.86 2.90
CA GLY A 184 12.80 8.31 4.06
C GLY A 184 11.27 8.25 3.96
N THR A 185 10.62 8.12 5.10
CA THR A 185 9.16 8.03 5.22
C THR A 185 8.50 9.41 5.20
N MET A 186 7.23 9.46 4.78
CA MET A 186 6.44 10.68 4.68
C MET A 186 5.77 10.97 6.04
N PHE A 187 6.42 11.77 6.87
CA PHE A 187 5.87 12.15 8.17
C PHE A 187 4.66 13.07 8.08
N SER A 188 3.95 13.21 9.22
CA SER A 188 2.80 14.09 9.34
C SER A 188 3.14 15.53 9.01
N GLY A 189 2.23 16.22 8.33
CA GLY A 189 2.39 17.59 7.92
C GLY A 189 1.08 18.23 7.46
N SER A 190 1.12 19.51 7.18
CA SER A 190 -0.02 20.32 6.71
C SER A 190 0.39 21.29 5.62
#